data_2ca837afa2eb2f0f8548e32f43fadd29
#
_entry.id   2ca837afa2eb2f0f8548e32f43fadd29
#
_cell.length_a   1.000
_cell.length_b   1.000
_cell.length_c   1.000
_cell.angle_alpha   90.00
_cell.angle_beta   90.00
_cell.angle_gamma   90.00
#
_symmetry.space_group_name_H-M   'P 1'
#
loop_
_entity.id
_entity.type
_entity.pdbx_description
1 polymer ?
#
loop_
_entity_poly.entity_id
_entity_poly.type
_entity_poly.pdbx_seq_one_letter_code
_entity_poly.pdbx_strand_id
1 'polypeptide(L)'
;IFSPHPRAKNCTIAAARTVLDAAVKAGAPEGIIGWIDVPSVALSAAVMSGSDLILATGGPGMVRAAYSSGKPAVGVGAGNTPVIIDSSADIKLAASSVLHSKSFVNGMICASEQSVIVADKIYSKVKKEFEKRNCHFLVGEELDKVRQTIIINGSLNAKIVGQPAAKIASLAGVKVPETTKILIGEVESVELDEEFAHEKLSPVLAMYRAESFDDAL
;
A
#
# COMPACT_ATOMS: atom_id res chain seq x y z
N ILE A 1 6.48 22.88 5.99
CA ILE A 1 6.19 23.08 4.56
C ILE A 1 5.84 21.73 3.94
N PHE A 2 4.73 21.67 3.19
CA PHE A 2 4.34 20.46 2.45
C PHE A 2 4.88 20.49 1.01
N SER A 3 5.52 19.41 0.57
CA SER A 3 5.84 19.15 -0.83
C SER A 3 4.89 18.06 -1.34
N PRO A 4 3.77 18.42 -1.97
CA PRO A 4 2.74 17.46 -2.36
C PRO A 4 3.18 16.59 -3.53
N HIS A 5 2.69 15.34 -3.56
CA HIS A 5 2.83 14.51 -4.75
C HIS A 5 2.10 15.17 -5.94
N PRO A 6 2.67 15.21 -7.14
CA PRO A 6 2.07 15.92 -8.30
C PRO A 6 0.63 15.50 -8.61
N ARG A 7 0.29 14.21 -8.47
CA ARG A 7 -1.08 13.70 -8.70
C ARG A 7 -2.07 14.07 -7.61
N ALA A 8 -1.60 14.39 -6.40
CA ALA A 8 -2.43 14.73 -5.24
C ALA A 8 -2.30 16.21 -4.84
N LYS A 9 -1.67 17.03 -5.67
CA LYS A 9 -1.34 18.43 -5.36
C LYS A 9 -2.55 19.20 -4.84
N ASN A 10 -3.64 19.21 -5.58
CA ASN A 10 -4.83 20.02 -5.22
C ASN A 10 -5.46 19.55 -3.91
N CYS A 11 -5.55 18.24 -3.68
CA CYS A 11 -6.08 17.67 -2.43
C CYS A 11 -5.18 18.01 -1.24
N THR A 12 -3.86 17.88 -1.39
CA THR A 12 -2.90 18.18 -0.34
C THR A 12 -2.94 19.67 0.03
N ILE A 13 -2.99 20.55 -0.96
CA ILE A 13 -3.06 22.01 -0.73
C ILE A 13 -4.39 22.39 -0.07
N ALA A 14 -5.51 21.82 -0.51
CA ALA A 14 -6.82 22.08 0.10
C ALA A 14 -6.85 21.64 1.56
N ALA A 15 -6.31 20.46 1.86
CA ALA A 15 -6.19 19.96 3.24
C ALA A 15 -5.30 20.88 4.09
N ALA A 16 -4.13 21.29 3.56
CA ALA A 16 -3.21 22.18 4.26
C ALA A 16 -3.86 23.53 4.59
N ARG A 17 -4.63 24.12 3.66
CA ARG A 17 -5.40 25.36 3.88
C ARG A 17 -6.45 25.17 4.97
N THR A 18 -7.24 24.09 4.91
CA THR A 18 -8.27 23.80 5.91
C THR A 18 -7.67 23.70 7.31
N VAL A 19 -6.53 23.03 7.44
CA VAL A 19 -5.84 22.90 8.73
C VAL A 19 -5.26 24.24 9.19
N LEU A 20 -4.66 25.03 8.28
CA LEU A 20 -4.15 26.36 8.59
C LEU A 20 -5.26 27.29 9.09
N ASP A 21 -6.37 27.35 8.37
CA ASP A 21 -7.51 28.18 8.73
C ASP A 21 -8.09 27.81 10.12
N ALA A 22 -8.18 26.52 10.41
CA ALA A 22 -8.62 26.04 11.72
C ALA A 22 -7.63 26.40 12.83
N ALA A 23 -6.32 26.25 12.57
CA ALA A 23 -5.27 26.59 13.52
C ALA A 23 -5.25 28.09 13.84
N VAL A 24 -5.33 28.93 12.80
CA VAL A 24 -5.38 30.42 12.98
C VAL A 24 -6.61 30.84 13.77
N LYS A 25 -7.79 30.29 13.47
CA LYS A 25 -9.02 30.51 14.25
C LYS A 25 -8.89 30.11 15.72
N ALA A 26 -8.04 29.12 16.02
CA ALA A 26 -7.73 28.70 17.37
C ALA A 26 -6.62 29.50 18.05
N GLY A 27 -6.09 30.56 17.39
CA GLY A 27 -5.07 31.45 17.93
C GLY A 27 -3.64 31.14 17.52
N ALA A 28 -3.41 30.27 16.55
CA ALA A 28 -2.07 30.05 16.01
C ALA A 28 -1.62 31.22 15.12
N PRO A 29 -0.31 31.51 15.02
CA PRO A 29 0.20 32.51 14.10
C PRO A 29 -0.13 32.19 12.64
N GLU A 30 -0.35 33.22 11.82
CA GLU A 30 -0.39 33.06 10.38
C GLU A 30 0.93 32.51 9.82
N GLY A 31 0.86 31.73 8.73
CA GLY A 31 2.06 31.23 8.04
C GLY A 31 2.75 30.03 8.70
N ILE A 32 2.16 29.42 9.75
CA ILE A 32 2.74 28.19 10.37
C ILE A 32 2.69 26.98 9.45
N ILE A 33 1.83 26.97 8.44
CA ILE A 33 1.71 25.92 7.43
C ILE A 33 1.98 26.54 6.06
N GLY A 34 2.93 25.98 5.32
CA GLY A 34 3.22 26.36 3.94
C GLY A 34 3.23 25.13 3.03
N TRP A 35 3.15 25.35 1.73
CA TRP A 35 3.18 24.29 0.72
C TRP A 35 3.80 24.76 -0.58
N ILE A 36 4.18 23.78 -1.42
CA ILE A 36 4.67 24.04 -2.78
C ILE A 36 3.47 23.96 -3.75
N ASP A 37 3.17 25.06 -4.45
CA ASP A 37 2.08 25.11 -5.43
C ASP A 37 2.40 24.34 -6.72
N VAL A 38 3.66 24.31 -7.14
CA VAL A 38 4.14 23.61 -8.32
C VAL A 38 5.23 22.61 -7.92
N PRO A 39 4.83 21.40 -7.47
CA PRO A 39 5.80 20.41 -6.98
C PRO A 39 6.76 19.97 -8.09
N SER A 40 8.04 19.96 -7.74
CA SER A 40 9.13 19.46 -8.58
C SER A 40 10.22 18.84 -7.73
N VAL A 41 11.06 18.01 -8.32
CA VAL A 41 12.21 17.41 -7.63
C VAL A 41 13.16 18.49 -7.12
N ALA A 42 13.41 19.53 -7.91
CA ALA A 42 14.29 20.65 -7.53
C ALA A 42 13.74 21.44 -6.33
N LEU A 43 12.43 21.73 -6.32
CA LEU A 43 11.81 22.44 -5.17
C LEU A 43 11.75 21.56 -3.93
N SER A 44 11.49 20.26 -4.08
CA SER A 44 11.56 19.33 -2.94
C SER A 44 12.96 19.28 -2.34
N ALA A 45 14.01 19.23 -3.17
CA ALA A 45 15.39 19.27 -2.71
C ALA A 45 15.73 20.59 -2.02
N ALA A 46 15.26 21.73 -2.55
CA ALA A 46 15.46 23.05 -1.94
C ALA A 46 14.78 23.16 -0.56
N VAL A 47 13.54 22.63 -0.43
CA VAL A 47 12.85 22.58 0.89
C VAL A 47 13.61 21.68 1.85
N MET A 48 14.05 20.50 1.42
CA MET A 48 14.85 19.59 2.27
C MET A 48 16.12 20.29 2.78
N SER A 49 16.87 20.96 1.89
CA SER A 49 18.11 21.66 2.26
C SER A 49 17.89 22.85 3.19
N GLY A 50 16.76 23.52 3.08
CA GLY A 50 16.40 24.69 3.89
C GLY A 50 15.67 24.36 5.19
N SER A 51 15.30 23.11 5.44
CA SER A 51 14.54 22.69 6.62
C SER A 51 15.46 22.30 7.78
N ASP A 52 14.99 22.46 9.02
CA ASP A 52 15.68 21.99 10.22
C ASP A 52 15.46 20.49 10.46
N LEU A 53 14.30 19.97 10.07
CA LEU A 53 13.93 18.58 10.18
C LEU A 53 13.06 18.18 8.98
N ILE A 54 13.30 17.00 8.45
CA ILE A 54 12.56 16.44 7.33
C ILE A 54 11.74 15.23 7.80
N LEU A 55 10.45 15.20 7.48
CA LEU A 55 9.62 14.00 7.55
C LEU A 55 9.26 13.62 6.12
N ALA A 56 9.86 12.56 5.61
CA ALA A 56 9.67 12.09 4.24
C ALA A 56 8.94 10.74 4.22
N THR A 57 7.76 10.72 3.62
CA THR A 57 7.00 9.49 3.36
C THR A 57 6.89 9.30 1.85
N GLY A 58 7.37 8.18 1.34
CA GLY A 58 7.32 7.92 -0.09
C GLY A 58 8.16 6.71 -0.50
N GLY A 59 8.35 6.55 -1.80
CA GLY A 59 9.16 5.46 -2.33
C GLY A 59 10.66 5.59 -1.96
N PRO A 60 11.46 4.53 -2.21
CA PRO A 60 12.87 4.46 -1.80
C PRO A 60 13.72 5.67 -2.27
N GLY A 61 13.39 6.23 -3.44
CA GLY A 61 14.08 7.41 -3.99
C GLY A 61 13.88 8.67 -3.14
N MET A 62 12.66 8.90 -2.66
CA MET A 62 12.34 10.05 -1.78
C MET A 62 13.04 9.92 -0.43
N VAL A 63 12.99 8.74 0.18
CA VAL A 63 13.64 8.47 1.47
C VAL A 63 15.16 8.64 1.35
N ARG A 64 15.76 8.14 0.27
CA ARG A 64 17.19 8.33 0.01
C ARG A 64 17.56 9.81 -0.17
N ALA A 65 16.74 10.57 -0.91
CA ALA A 65 16.95 12.01 -1.07
C ALA A 65 16.89 12.76 0.27
N ALA A 66 15.93 12.41 1.14
CA ALA A 66 15.81 13.00 2.47
C ALA A 66 17.06 12.76 3.33
N TYR A 67 17.53 11.52 3.42
CA TYR A 67 18.75 11.18 4.18
C TYR A 67 20.03 11.77 3.57
N SER A 68 20.06 11.99 2.26
CA SER A 68 21.21 12.60 1.56
C SER A 68 21.20 14.12 1.56
N SER A 69 20.19 14.77 2.14
CA SER A 69 20.04 16.23 2.14
C SER A 69 21.03 16.96 3.07
N GLY A 70 21.71 16.24 3.96
CA GLY A 70 22.56 16.80 5.00
C GLY A 70 21.79 17.40 6.19
N LYS A 71 20.49 17.13 6.29
CA LYS A 71 19.62 17.57 7.39
C LYS A 71 19.09 16.37 8.18
N PRO A 72 18.74 16.54 9.46
CA PRO A 72 18.02 15.52 10.20
C PRO A 72 16.76 15.10 9.45
N ALA A 73 16.59 13.79 9.26
CA ALA A 73 15.47 13.27 8.50
C ALA A 73 14.88 12.00 9.14
N VAL A 74 13.54 11.89 9.11
CA VAL A 74 12.79 10.69 9.41
C VAL A 74 12.16 10.21 8.10
N GLY A 75 12.68 9.13 7.54
CA GLY A 75 12.22 8.58 6.28
C GLY A 75 11.35 7.36 6.50
N VAL A 76 10.19 7.31 5.83
CA VAL A 76 9.26 6.18 5.78
C VAL A 76 9.15 5.72 4.34
N GLY A 77 9.65 4.53 4.07
CA GLY A 77 9.63 3.89 2.75
C GLY A 77 8.44 2.96 2.54
N ALA A 78 8.63 2.00 1.63
CA ALA A 78 7.66 0.95 1.36
C ALA A 78 7.40 0.11 2.61
N GLY A 79 6.13 -0.19 2.88
CA GLY A 79 5.69 -1.07 3.94
C GLY A 79 5.41 -2.48 3.40
N ASN A 80 5.56 -3.48 4.25
CA ASN A 80 5.09 -4.84 3.97
C ASN A 80 4.48 -5.39 5.25
N THR A 81 3.17 -5.24 5.37
CA THR A 81 2.41 -5.61 6.57
C THR A 81 1.86 -7.02 6.41
N PRO A 82 2.42 -8.04 7.09
CA PRO A 82 1.87 -9.39 7.10
C PRO A 82 0.76 -9.52 8.16
N VAL A 83 -0.17 -10.44 7.92
CA VAL A 83 -1.17 -10.89 8.89
C VAL A 83 -1.09 -12.40 9.03
N ILE A 84 -0.98 -12.89 10.26
CA ILE A 84 -1.03 -14.32 10.56
C ILE A 84 -2.45 -14.67 11.02
N ILE A 85 -3.07 -15.64 10.36
CA ILE A 85 -4.34 -16.22 10.78
C ILE A 85 -4.05 -17.60 11.36
N ASP A 86 -3.93 -17.65 12.67
CA ASP A 86 -3.66 -18.86 13.44
C ASP A 86 -4.91 -19.73 13.58
N SER A 87 -4.71 -21.01 13.93
CA SER A 87 -5.79 -22.00 14.08
C SER A 87 -6.81 -21.68 15.16
N SER A 88 -6.50 -20.77 16.10
CA SER A 88 -7.41 -20.29 17.16
C SER A 88 -8.28 -19.11 16.70
N ALA A 89 -8.02 -18.54 15.52
CA ALA A 89 -8.70 -17.33 15.05
C ALA A 89 -10.18 -17.55 14.73
N ASP A 90 -11.02 -16.54 15.00
CA ASP A 90 -12.34 -16.45 14.36
C ASP A 90 -12.16 -16.14 12.88
N ILE A 91 -12.29 -17.16 12.05
CA ILE A 91 -12.05 -17.10 10.60
C ILE A 91 -12.92 -16.03 9.92
N LYS A 92 -14.20 -15.89 10.35
CA LYS A 92 -15.11 -14.91 9.75
C LYS A 92 -14.69 -13.49 10.07
N LEU A 93 -14.32 -13.25 11.31
CA LEU A 93 -13.82 -11.95 11.77
C LEU A 93 -12.49 -11.63 11.09
N ALA A 94 -11.53 -12.55 11.08
CA ALA A 94 -10.22 -12.37 10.46
C ALA A 94 -10.34 -12.03 8.96
N ALA A 95 -11.07 -12.84 8.19
CA ALA A 95 -11.27 -12.58 6.76
C ALA A 95 -12.01 -11.26 6.50
N SER A 96 -12.98 -10.89 7.33
CA SER A 96 -13.69 -9.62 7.23
C SER A 96 -12.76 -8.44 7.52
N SER A 97 -11.95 -8.52 8.56
CA SER A 97 -11.02 -7.45 8.94
C SER A 97 -9.97 -7.20 7.86
N VAL A 98 -9.33 -8.26 7.35
CA VAL A 98 -8.38 -8.16 6.24
C VAL A 98 -9.04 -7.57 5.00
N LEU A 99 -10.26 -8.02 4.65
CA LEU A 99 -10.99 -7.47 3.51
C LEU A 99 -11.22 -5.97 3.64
N HIS A 100 -11.73 -5.52 4.79
CA HIS A 100 -12.03 -4.10 5.01
C HIS A 100 -10.75 -3.26 4.98
N SER A 101 -9.69 -3.70 5.64
CA SER A 101 -8.40 -3.03 5.66
C SER A 101 -7.79 -2.97 4.25
N LYS A 102 -7.71 -4.11 3.55
CA LYS A 102 -7.09 -4.17 2.21
C LYS A 102 -7.88 -3.46 1.13
N SER A 103 -9.21 -3.38 1.24
CA SER A 103 -10.05 -2.65 0.29
C SER A 103 -10.24 -1.17 0.63
N PHE A 104 -9.87 -0.73 1.84
CA PHE A 104 -9.94 0.67 2.22
C PHE A 104 -9.07 1.52 1.29
N VAL A 105 -9.67 2.53 0.68
CA VAL A 105 -9.02 3.38 -0.34
C VAL A 105 -8.30 2.55 -1.43
N ASN A 106 -8.90 1.42 -1.80
CA ASN A 106 -8.32 0.45 -2.74
C ASN A 106 -6.89 0.00 -2.34
N GLY A 107 -6.65 -0.22 -1.06
CA GLY A 107 -5.37 -0.73 -0.55
C GLY A 107 -4.18 0.19 -0.75
N MET A 108 -4.40 1.47 -0.97
CA MET A 108 -3.33 2.45 -1.20
C MET A 108 -2.59 2.85 0.08
N ILE A 109 -3.18 2.59 1.24
CA ILE A 109 -2.53 2.90 2.54
C ILE A 109 -1.36 1.94 2.76
N CYS A 110 -0.20 2.47 3.14
CA CYS A 110 1.01 1.68 3.42
C CYS A 110 0.86 0.71 4.60
N ALA A 111 -0.10 0.98 5.50
CA ALA A 111 -0.45 0.11 6.63
C ALA A 111 -1.41 -1.04 6.25
N SER A 112 -1.92 -1.10 5.01
CA SER A 112 -2.78 -2.21 4.59
C SER A 112 -1.96 -3.49 4.42
N GLU A 113 -2.60 -4.63 4.68
CA GLU A 113 -1.95 -5.92 4.58
C GLU A 113 -1.41 -6.17 3.17
N GLN A 114 -0.17 -6.63 3.06
CA GLN A 114 0.44 -7.05 1.80
C GLN A 114 0.37 -8.56 1.63
N SER A 115 0.33 -9.29 2.75
CA SER A 115 0.28 -10.74 2.79
C SER A 115 -0.59 -11.26 3.94
N VAL A 116 -1.19 -12.43 3.72
CA VAL A 116 -1.89 -13.21 4.76
C VAL A 116 -1.23 -14.58 4.84
N ILE A 117 -0.74 -14.93 6.01
CA ILE A 117 -0.10 -16.20 6.30
C ILE A 117 -1.09 -17.03 7.11
N VAL A 118 -1.51 -18.16 6.60
CA VAL A 118 -2.62 -18.95 7.16
C VAL A 118 -2.12 -20.32 7.61
N ALA A 119 -2.41 -20.67 8.85
CA ALA A 119 -2.12 -22.00 9.38
C ALA A 119 -2.77 -23.09 8.52
N ASP A 120 -2.02 -24.12 8.14
CA ASP A 120 -2.45 -25.19 7.21
C ASP A 120 -3.79 -25.81 7.59
N LYS A 121 -3.99 -26.11 8.86
CA LYS A 121 -5.23 -26.75 9.39
C LYS A 121 -6.52 -25.99 9.06
N ILE A 122 -6.45 -24.66 8.87
CA ILE A 122 -7.61 -23.82 8.59
C ILE A 122 -7.56 -23.18 7.20
N TYR A 123 -6.51 -23.38 6.44
CA TYR A 123 -6.24 -22.74 5.15
C TYR A 123 -7.44 -22.77 4.21
N SER A 124 -7.97 -23.96 3.95
CA SER A 124 -9.13 -24.13 3.05
C SER A 124 -10.41 -23.45 3.55
N LYS A 125 -10.57 -23.30 4.87
CA LYS A 125 -11.72 -22.59 5.45
C LYS A 125 -11.57 -21.08 5.28
N VAL A 126 -10.38 -20.55 5.50
CA VAL A 126 -10.05 -19.13 5.30
C VAL A 126 -10.21 -18.76 3.82
N LYS A 127 -9.68 -19.57 2.91
CA LYS A 127 -9.83 -19.38 1.46
C LYS A 127 -11.30 -19.26 1.06
N LYS A 128 -12.13 -20.25 1.46
CA LYS A 128 -13.59 -20.22 1.21
C LYS A 128 -14.28 -18.98 1.79
N GLU A 129 -13.78 -18.46 2.92
CA GLU A 129 -14.37 -17.30 3.56
C GLU A 129 -14.01 -16.00 2.80
N PHE A 130 -12.81 -15.89 2.21
CA PHE A 130 -12.47 -14.83 1.27
C PHE A 130 -13.29 -14.90 -0.02
N GLU A 131 -13.44 -16.10 -0.61
CA GLU A 131 -14.25 -16.31 -1.82
C GLU A 131 -15.70 -15.81 -1.65
N LYS A 132 -16.35 -16.15 -0.52
CA LYS A 132 -17.70 -15.68 -0.18
C LYS A 132 -17.82 -14.15 -0.10
N ARG A 133 -16.72 -13.45 0.09
CA ARG A 133 -16.64 -11.99 0.21
C ARG A 133 -16.16 -11.32 -1.07
N ASN A 134 -16.33 -11.97 -2.21
CA ASN A 134 -15.92 -11.46 -3.52
C ASN A 134 -14.42 -11.22 -3.65
N CYS A 135 -13.58 -12.00 -2.98
CA CYS A 135 -12.17 -12.07 -3.30
C CYS A 135 -11.96 -13.09 -4.43
N HIS A 136 -11.14 -12.75 -5.40
CA HIS A 136 -10.82 -13.64 -6.52
C HIS A 136 -9.41 -14.23 -6.32
N PHE A 137 -9.35 -15.57 -6.27
CA PHE A 137 -8.07 -16.29 -6.24
C PHE A 137 -7.57 -16.49 -7.66
N LEU A 138 -6.39 -15.96 -7.92
CA LEU A 138 -5.72 -16.07 -9.21
C LEU A 138 -5.18 -17.49 -9.41
N VAL A 139 -5.48 -18.09 -10.53
CA VAL A 139 -5.07 -19.50 -10.83
C VAL A 139 -4.33 -19.59 -12.15
N GLY A 140 -3.28 -20.43 -12.18
CA GLY A 140 -2.49 -20.68 -13.39
C GLY A 140 -1.99 -19.39 -14.04
N GLU A 141 -2.29 -19.20 -15.33
CA GLU A 141 -1.87 -18.02 -16.09
C GLU A 141 -2.36 -16.67 -15.54
N GLU A 142 -3.47 -16.65 -14.79
CA GLU A 142 -3.95 -15.40 -14.17
C GLU A 142 -2.96 -14.87 -13.15
N LEU A 143 -2.38 -15.78 -12.34
CA LEU A 143 -1.38 -15.44 -11.33
C LEU A 143 -0.15 -14.79 -12.00
N ASP A 144 0.36 -15.40 -13.07
CA ASP A 144 1.54 -14.90 -13.78
C ASP A 144 1.27 -13.56 -14.46
N LYS A 145 0.10 -13.38 -15.06
CA LYS A 145 -0.29 -12.10 -15.69
C LYS A 145 -0.40 -10.97 -14.66
N VAL A 146 -0.97 -11.25 -13.48
CA VAL A 146 -1.05 -10.25 -12.41
C VAL A 146 0.34 -10.00 -11.82
N ARG A 147 1.17 -11.03 -11.60
CA ARG A 147 2.56 -10.91 -11.14
C ARG A 147 3.33 -9.92 -12.02
N GLN A 148 3.33 -10.10 -13.34
CA GLN A 148 3.98 -9.22 -14.31
C GLN A 148 3.40 -7.79 -14.34
N THR A 149 2.22 -7.59 -13.78
CA THR A 149 1.56 -6.27 -13.71
C THR A 149 1.92 -5.50 -12.45
N ILE A 150 2.34 -6.18 -11.37
CA ILE A 150 2.67 -5.55 -10.07
C ILE A 150 3.95 -4.73 -10.18
N ILE A 151 5.01 -5.34 -10.68
CA ILE A 151 6.34 -4.72 -10.80
C ILE A 151 6.68 -4.55 -12.29
N ILE A 152 7.07 -3.34 -12.68
CA ILE A 152 7.52 -3.03 -14.04
C ILE A 152 8.88 -2.35 -13.95
N ASN A 153 9.88 -2.90 -14.64
CA ASN A 153 11.25 -2.39 -14.64
C ASN A 153 11.82 -2.21 -13.22
N GLY A 154 11.57 -3.17 -12.33
CA GLY A 154 12.06 -3.17 -10.95
C GLY A 154 11.38 -2.16 -10.02
N SER A 155 10.24 -1.60 -10.43
CA SER A 155 9.49 -0.63 -9.63
C SER A 155 8.00 -0.96 -9.60
N LEU A 156 7.31 -0.58 -8.53
CA LEU A 156 5.87 -0.71 -8.44
C LEU A 156 5.17 0.00 -9.61
N ASN A 157 4.28 -0.71 -10.27
CA ASN A 157 3.51 -0.16 -11.37
C ASN A 157 2.55 0.93 -10.89
N ALA A 158 2.86 2.17 -11.19
CA ALA A 158 2.04 3.32 -10.80
C ALA A 158 0.59 3.29 -11.34
N LYS A 159 0.31 2.44 -12.36
CA LYS A 159 -1.04 2.32 -12.95
C LYS A 159 -1.99 1.49 -12.08
N ILE A 160 -1.49 0.66 -11.16
CA ILE A 160 -2.33 -0.16 -10.26
C ILE A 160 -2.57 0.52 -8.92
N VAL A 161 -1.76 1.51 -8.55
CA VAL A 161 -1.85 2.18 -7.24
C VAL A 161 -3.21 2.82 -7.04
N GLY A 162 -3.91 2.40 -5.98
CA GLY A 162 -5.25 2.89 -5.62
C GLY A 162 -6.37 2.52 -6.60
N GLN A 163 -6.12 1.59 -7.54
CA GLN A 163 -7.15 1.16 -8.49
C GLN A 163 -8.00 0.02 -7.94
N PRO A 164 -9.27 -0.10 -8.34
CA PRO A 164 -10.11 -1.25 -7.98
C PRO A 164 -9.54 -2.57 -8.53
N ALA A 165 -9.81 -3.68 -7.85
CA ALA A 165 -9.33 -5.00 -8.22
C ALA A 165 -9.70 -5.40 -9.67
N ALA A 166 -10.94 -5.15 -10.10
CA ALA A 166 -11.38 -5.42 -11.46
C ALA A 166 -10.59 -4.63 -12.53
N LYS A 167 -10.20 -3.38 -12.21
CA LYS A 167 -9.37 -2.58 -13.10
C LYS A 167 -7.94 -3.14 -13.21
N ILE A 168 -7.38 -3.61 -12.11
CA ILE A 168 -6.04 -4.23 -12.09
C ILE A 168 -6.07 -5.54 -12.89
N ALA A 169 -7.07 -6.38 -12.68
CA ALA A 169 -7.28 -7.59 -13.46
C ALA A 169 -7.36 -7.29 -14.96
N SER A 170 -8.14 -6.28 -15.35
CA SER A 170 -8.25 -5.83 -16.74
C SER A 170 -6.91 -5.37 -17.32
N LEU A 171 -6.08 -4.65 -16.53
CA LEU A 171 -4.73 -4.23 -16.96
C LEU A 171 -3.80 -5.44 -17.16
N ALA A 172 -3.98 -6.49 -16.38
CA ALA A 172 -3.27 -7.75 -16.51
C ALA A 172 -3.83 -8.68 -17.61
N GLY A 173 -4.93 -8.30 -18.27
CA GLY A 173 -5.61 -9.17 -19.24
C GLY A 173 -6.36 -10.35 -18.61
N VAL A 174 -6.75 -10.22 -17.34
CA VAL A 174 -7.52 -11.21 -16.57
C VAL A 174 -8.97 -10.73 -16.45
N LYS A 175 -9.92 -11.65 -16.58
CA LYS A 175 -11.35 -11.35 -16.47
C LYS A 175 -11.87 -11.77 -15.10
N VAL A 176 -12.38 -10.81 -14.34
CA VAL A 176 -13.00 -11.05 -13.03
C VAL A 176 -14.35 -10.31 -12.96
N PRO A 177 -15.26 -10.70 -12.06
CA PRO A 177 -16.48 -9.95 -11.80
C PRO A 177 -16.16 -8.50 -11.36
N GLU A 178 -16.98 -7.53 -11.78
CA GLU A 178 -16.86 -6.13 -11.36
C GLU A 178 -16.99 -5.94 -9.82
N THR A 179 -17.65 -6.88 -9.16
CA THR A 179 -17.82 -6.90 -7.71
C THR A 179 -16.58 -7.40 -6.96
N THR A 180 -15.53 -7.82 -7.67
CA THR A 180 -14.29 -8.32 -7.06
C THR A 180 -13.65 -7.25 -6.17
N LYS A 181 -13.41 -7.59 -4.91
CA LYS A 181 -12.85 -6.69 -3.90
C LYS A 181 -11.33 -6.75 -3.84
N ILE A 182 -10.78 -7.96 -3.88
CA ILE A 182 -9.34 -8.23 -3.75
C ILE A 182 -8.96 -9.32 -4.74
N LEU A 183 -7.79 -9.19 -5.38
CA LEU A 183 -7.12 -10.25 -6.11
C LEU A 183 -6.15 -10.93 -5.17
N ILE A 184 -6.22 -12.24 -5.01
CA ILE A 184 -5.36 -13.02 -4.10
C ILE A 184 -4.51 -13.97 -4.92
N GLY A 185 -3.19 -13.85 -4.77
CA GLY A 185 -2.21 -14.81 -5.27
C GLY A 185 -1.80 -15.78 -4.16
N GLU A 186 -2.00 -17.10 -4.38
CA GLU A 186 -1.41 -18.12 -3.54
C GLU A 186 0.04 -18.31 -4.01
N VAL A 187 1.00 -17.96 -3.16
CA VAL A 187 2.43 -17.98 -3.47
C VAL A 187 3.21 -18.63 -2.33
N GLU A 188 4.40 -19.13 -2.63
CA GLU A 188 5.25 -19.83 -1.68
C GLU A 188 6.48 -19.00 -1.29
N SER A 189 7.07 -18.30 -2.27
CA SER A 189 8.27 -17.50 -2.05
C SER A 189 7.96 -16.18 -1.36
N VAL A 190 8.80 -15.83 -0.39
CA VAL A 190 8.83 -14.51 0.29
C VAL A 190 10.03 -13.67 -0.14
N GLU A 191 10.82 -14.20 -1.08
CA GLU A 191 12.04 -13.56 -1.56
C GLU A 191 11.76 -12.33 -2.43
N LEU A 192 12.78 -11.53 -2.66
CA LEU A 192 12.65 -10.25 -3.40
C LEU A 192 12.37 -10.42 -4.90
N ASP A 193 12.47 -11.63 -5.43
CA ASP A 193 12.11 -11.97 -6.82
C ASP A 193 10.64 -12.38 -7.00
N GLU A 194 9.88 -12.53 -5.88
CA GLU A 194 8.44 -12.73 -5.94
C GLU A 194 7.70 -11.40 -5.85
N GLU A 195 7.07 -10.96 -6.92
CA GLU A 195 6.38 -9.67 -6.99
C GLU A 195 5.20 -9.55 -6.01
N PHE A 196 4.55 -10.66 -5.68
CA PHE A 196 3.50 -10.67 -4.66
C PHE A 196 4.03 -10.43 -3.24
N ALA A 197 5.33 -10.63 -2.99
CA ALA A 197 5.95 -10.35 -1.69
C ALA A 197 6.20 -8.84 -1.46
N HIS A 198 6.14 -8.02 -2.52
CA HIS A 198 6.39 -6.57 -2.40
C HIS A 198 5.16 -5.78 -1.94
N GLU A 199 5.39 -4.50 -1.55
CA GLU A 199 4.32 -3.52 -1.39
C GLU A 199 3.61 -3.28 -2.72
N LYS A 200 2.28 -3.34 -2.70
CA LYS A 200 1.47 -3.25 -3.93
C LYS A 200 0.58 -2.01 -4.01
N LEU A 201 0.34 -1.33 -2.87
CA LEU A 201 -0.51 -0.12 -2.76
C LEU A 201 -1.82 -0.24 -3.55
N SER A 202 -2.43 -1.42 -3.50
CA SER A 202 -3.57 -1.81 -4.32
C SER A 202 -4.28 -3.01 -3.69
N PRO A 203 -5.53 -3.35 -4.09
CA PRO A 203 -6.24 -4.51 -3.57
C PRO A 203 -5.73 -5.83 -4.19
N VAL A 204 -4.42 -6.03 -4.14
CA VAL A 204 -3.73 -7.28 -4.48
C VAL A 204 -3.04 -7.82 -3.24
N LEU A 205 -3.27 -9.07 -2.91
CA LEU A 205 -2.84 -9.71 -1.67
C LEU A 205 -2.11 -11.02 -1.96
N ALA A 206 -0.98 -11.27 -1.29
CA ALA A 206 -0.36 -12.58 -1.24
C ALA A 206 -1.03 -13.44 -0.18
N MET A 207 -1.17 -14.74 -0.41
CA MET A 207 -1.63 -15.68 0.60
C MET A 207 -0.66 -16.85 0.67
N TYR A 208 -0.13 -17.05 1.87
CA TYR A 208 0.84 -18.08 2.21
C TYR A 208 0.21 -19.14 3.10
N ARG A 209 0.75 -20.35 3.03
CA ARG A 209 0.39 -21.46 3.90
C ARG A 209 1.54 -21.72 4.86
N ALA A 210 1.27 -21.82 6.16
CA ALA A 210 2.24 -22.14 7.18
C ALA A 210 1.90 -23.46 7.88
N GLU A 211 2.88 -24.35 8.05
CA GLU A 211 2.72 -25.64 8.74
C GLU A 211 2.61 -25.46 10.26
N SER A 212 3.29 -24.46 10.79
CA SER A 212 3.30 -24.11 12.22
C SER A 212 3.27 -22.59 12.42
N PHE A 213 3.15 -22.14 13.66
CA PHE A 213 3.27 -20.73 14.01
C PHE A 213 4.70 -20.22 13.81
N ASP A 214 5.70 -21.06 14.14
CA ASP A 214 7.12 -20.70 13.92
C ASP A 214 7.46 -20.59 12.44
N ASP A 215 6.81 -21.38 11.57
CA ASP A 215 6.92 -21.29 10.12
C ASP A 215 6.25 -20.03 9.57
N ALA A 216 5.26 -19.49 10.28
CA ALA A 216 4.55 -18.27 9.89
C ALA A 216 5.32 -16.98 10.23
N LEU A 217 6.34 -17.06 11.12
CA LEU A 217 7.14 -15.93 11.59
C LEU A 217 8.36 -15.69 10.69
#